data_1b468ae50d594fe1af294d34293c0a82
#
_entry.id   1b468ae50d594fe1af294d34293c0a82
#
_cell.length_a   1.000
_cell.length_b   1.000
_cell.length_c   1.000
_cell.angle_alpha   90.00
_cell.angle_beta   90.00
_cell.angle_gamma   90.00
#
_symmetry.space_group_name_H-M   'P 1'
#
loop_
_entity.id
_entity.type
_entity.pdbx_description
1 polymer ?
#
loop_
_entity_poly.entity_id
_entity_poly.type
_entity_poly.pdbx_seq_one_letter_code
_entity_poly.pdbx_strand_id
1 'polypeptide(L)'
;MKEIWKDIPSFEGYYQVSNHGRIKALARTTFDKNGKAYSRKEHVVQPSLTRTYYKVHLSKENKLYYFSVHRLVALAFIPTDDTSKHIDHIDTNPLNVDNLRWVTVSENCNNNLTRKHISLSKKGHSVSDATKAKISSILKGRKLSESTKAKMSLNRNRTTIYAFDLNGKFLHKFKSAKEAGQFANRHYTSVISCCKGRTKTCGNYIFSYNDRIL
;
A
#
# COMPACT_ATOMS: atom_id res chain seq x y z
N MET A 1 14.56 14.16 -20.80
CA MET A 1 15.92 14.27 -20.19
C MET A 1 16.97 13.74 -21.14
N LYS A 2 18.21 14.31 -21.08
CA LYS A 2 19.38 13.78 -21.79
C LYS A 2 19.75 12.41 -21.21
N GLU A 3 20.11 11.47 -22.04
CA GLU A 3 20.56 10.17 -21.61
C GLU A 3 21.96 10.24 -20.99
N ILE A 4 22.08 9.69 -19.78
CA ILE A 4 23.33 9.65 -19.00
C ILE A 4 23.69 8.18 -18.78
N TRP A 5 24.96 7.84 -18.96
CA TRP A 5 25.48 6.50 -18.77
C TRP A 5 26.39 6.48 -17.53
N LYS A 6 26.24 5.46 -16.69
CA LYS A 6 27.10 5.18 -15.54
C LYS A 6 27.54 3.72 -15.54
N ASP A 7 28.72 3.47 -15.02
CA ASP A 7 29.21 2.10 -14.83
C ASP A 7 28.29 1.34 -13.87
N ILE A 8 28.07 0.09 -14.19
CA ILE A 8 27.32 -0.81 -13.30
C ILE A 8 28.25 -1.20 -12.15
N PRO A 9 27.87 -0.98 -10.87
CA PRO A 9 28.68 -1.37 -9.71
C PRO A 9 29.09 -2.84 -9.78
N SER A 10 30.36 -3.12 -9.50
CA SER A 10 31.04 -4.41 -9.63
C SER A 10 31.28 -4.89 -11.07
N PHE A 11 30.89 -4.10 -12.07
CA PHE A 11 31.10 -4.37 -13.51
C PHE A 11 31.75 -3.20 -14.23
N GLU A 12 32.49 -2.37 -13.52
CA GLU A 12 33.22 -1.23 -14.05
C GLU A 12 34.16 -1.69 -15.18
N GLY A 13 34.19 -0.94 -16.27
CA GLY A 13 34.95 -1.30 -17.48
C GLY A 13 34.35 -2.45 -18.31
N TYR A 14 33.28 -3.08 -17.87
CA TYR A 14 32.56 -4.15 -18.61
C TYR A 14 31.22 -3.68 -19.14
N TYR A 15 30.42 -3.01 -18.29
CA TYR A 15 29.05 -2.62 -18.65
C TYR A 15 28.66 -1.29 -18.04
N GLN A 16 27.87 -0.54 -18.78
CA GLN A 16 27.20 0.68 -18.33
C GLN A 16 25.69 0.55 -18.42
N VAL A 17 24.99 1.26 -17.56
CA VAL A 17 23.54 1.42 -17.59
C VAL A 17 23.19 2.90 -17.76
N SER A 18 22.13 3.17 -18.54
CA SER A 18 21.62 4.53 -18.71
C SER A 18 20.48 4.82 -17.71
N ASN A 19 20.23 6.11 -17.47
CA ASN A 19 19.07 6.59 -16.70
C ASN A 19 17.71 6.21 -17.31
N HIS A 20 17.69 5.69 -18.54
CA HIS A 20 16.51 5.16 -19.25
C HIS A 20 16.48 3.62 -19.26
N GLY A 21 17.36 2.94 -18.52
CA GLY A 21 17.38 1.47 -18.42
C GLY A 21 17.99 0.75 -19.61
N ARG A 22 18.67 1.44 -20.53
CA ARG A 22 19.46 0.79 -21.56
C ARG A 22 20.78 0.28 -20.97
N ILE A 23 21.29 -0.84 -21.45
CA ILE A 23 22.54 -1.44 -20.99
C ILE A 23 23.50 -1.54 -22.16
N LYS A 24 24.72 -1.16 -21.92
CA LYS A 24 25.78 -1.15 -22.91
C LYS A 24 26.97 -1.98 -22.42
N ALA A 25 27.40 -2.93 -23.24
CA ALA A 25 28.68 -3.64 -23.04
C ALA A 25 29.78 -2.78 -23.64
N LEU A 26 30.81 -2.52 -22.85
CA LEU A 26 31.97 -1.73 -23.30
C LEU A 26 32.92 -2.58 -24.15
N ALA A 27 33.62 -1.90 -25.05
CA ALA A 27 34.70 -2.52 -25.83
C ALA A 27 35.80 -3.02 -24.89
N ARG A 28 36.21 -4.27 -25.03
CA ARG A 28 37.26 -4.88 -24.22
C ARG A 28 37.92 -6.07 -24.90
N THR A 29 39.14 -6.37 -24.47
CA THR A 29 39.77 -7.64 -24.83
C THR A 29 39.41 -8.72 -23.81
N THR A 30 39.00 -9.87 -24.27
CA THR A 30 38.71 -11.06 -23.44
C THR A 30 39.64 -12.18 -23.85
N PHE A 31 39.95 -13.07 -22.92
CA PHE A 31 40.79 -14.23 -23.18
C PHE A 31 39.97 -15.53 -23.03
N ASP A 32 40.21 -16.48 -23.89
CA ASP A 32 39.65 -17.81 -23.70
C ASP A 32 40.46 -18.65 -22.69
N LYS A 33 40.03 -19.87 -22.43
CA LYS A 33 40.72 -20.82 -21.53
C LYS A 33 42.16 -21.17 -21.96
N ASN A 34 42.51 -20.93 -23.24
CA ASN A 34 43.81 -21.21 -23.81
C ASN A 34 44.68 -19.92 -23.92
N GLY A 35 44.23 -18.81 -23.36
CA GLY A 35 44.93 -17.52 -23.40
C GLY A 35 44.81 -16.76 -24.72
N LYS A 36 44.01 -17.21 -25.67
CA LYS A 36 43.79 -16.50 -26.94
C LYS A 36 42.94 -15.26 -26.72
N ALA A 37 43.43 -14.11 -27.19
CA ALA A 37 42.76 -12.84 -27.06
C ALA A 37 41.65 -12.64 -28.10
N TYR A 38 40.50 -12.12 -27.66
CA TYR A 38 39.37 -11.75 -28.50
C TYR A 38 38.96 -10.32 -28.20
N SER A 39 38.92 -9.49 -29.24
CA SER A 39 38.39 -8.14 -29.12
C SER A 39 36.85 -8.17 -29.16
N ARG A 40 36.22 -7.61 -28.14
CA ARG A 40 34.78 -7.38 -28.06
C ARG A 40 34.50 -5.93 -28.34
N LYS A 41 33.65 -5.65 -29.35
CA LYS A 41 33.20 -4.28 -29.66
C LYS A 41 32.11 -3.84 -28.69
N GLU A 42 32.01 -2.54 -28.49
CA GLU A 42 30.90 -1.94 -27.78
C GLU A 42 29.57 -2.27 -28.46
N HIS A 43 28.54 -2.61 -27.69
CA HIS A 43 27.20 -2.84 -28.19
C HIS A 43 26.15 -2.67 -27.10
N VAL A 44 24.91 -2.37 -27.48
CA VAL A 44 23.76 -2.32 -26.58
C VAL A 44 23.27 -3.74 -26.33
N VAL A 45 23.19 -4.12 -25.06
CA VAL A 45 22.66 -5.43 -24.62
C VAL A 45 21.15 -5.33 -24.58
N GLN A 46 20.46 -6.26 -25.23
CA GLN A 46 19.00 -6.33 -25.22
C GLN A 46 18.51 -7.10 -24.00
N PRO A 47 17.73 -6.44 -23.11
CA PRO A 47 17.13 -7.13 -21.98
C PRO A 47 15.93 -7.98 -22.43
N SER A 48 15.70 -9.10 -21.76
CA SER A 48 14.53 -9.95 -21.97
C SER A 48 13.40 -9.57 -21.02
N LEU A 49 12.17 -9.47 -21.49
CA LEU A 49 10.99 -9.25 -20.67
C LEU A 49 10.53 -10.58 -20.06
N THR A 50 10.56 -10.69 -18.74
CA THR A 50 9.98 -11.82 -18.00
C THR A 50 8.74 -11.34 -17.27
N ARG A 51 7.58 -11.91 -17.56
CA ARG A 51 6.25 -11.56 -16.99
C ARG A 51 6.04 -10.07 -16.63
N THR A 52 6.84 -9.50 -15.72
CA THR A 52 6.67 -8.14 -15.18
C THR A 52 7.91 -7.27 -15.27
N TYR A 53 9.11 -7.85 -15.44
CA TYR A 53 10.37 -7.10 -15.36
C TYR A 53 11.32 -7.43 -16.50
N TYR A 54 12.04 -6.41 -16.95
CA TYR A 54 13.18 -6.60 -17.83
C TYR A 54 14.37 -7.17 -17.08
N LYS A 55 14.92 -8.25 -17.57
CA LYS A 55 16.13 -8.91 -17.04
C LYS A 55 17.24 -8.91 -18.07
N VAL A 56 18.46 -8.87 -17.56
CA VAL A 56 19.68 -8.92 -18.37
C VAL A 56 20.67 -9.91 -17.78
N HIS A 57 21.45 -10.51 -18.64
CA HIS A 57 22.56 -11.38 -18.29
C HIS A 57 23.87 -10.65 -18.56
N LEU A 58 24.71 -10.52 -17.54
CA LEU A 58 26.02 -9.87 -17.64
C LEU A 58 27.09 -10.95 -17.38
N SER A 59 28.14 -10.94 -18.19
CA SER A 59 29.24 -11.89 -18.06
C SER A 59 30.50 -11.17 -17.60
N LYS A 60 31.11 -11.64 -16.53
CA LYS A 60 32.41 -11.19 -16.02
C LYS A 60 33.21 -12.40 -15.56
N GLU A 61 34.52 -12.49 -15.95
CA GLU A 61 35.41 -13.56 -15.53
C GLU A 61 34.85 -14.98 -15.78
N ASN A 62 34.27 -15.20 -16.95
CA ASN A 62 33.62 -16.46 -17.36
C ASN A 62 32.44 -16.88 -16.49
N LYS A 63 31.92 -15.99 -15.64
CA LYS A 63 30.69 -16.20 -14.86
C LYS A 63 29.55 -15.39 -15.42
N LEU A 64 28.35 -15.94 -15.36
CA LEU A 64 27.12 -15.29 -15.81
C LEU A 64 26.29 -14.84 -14.61
N TYR A 65 25.88 -13.58 -14.64
CA TYR A 65 25.11 -12.94 -13.58
C TYR A 65 23.76 -12.48 -14.13
N TYR A 66 22.71 -12.60 -13.33
CA TYR A 66 21.34 -12.26 -13.71
C TYR A 66 20.85 -11.09 -12.89
N PHE A 67 20.42 -10.03 -13.57
CA PHE A 67 19.93 -8.81 -12.91
C PHE A 67 18.60 -8.36 -13.50
N SER A 68 17.79 -7.73 -12.66
CA SER A 68 16.68 -6.91 -13.13
C SER A 68 17.19 -5.53 -13.53
N VAL A 69 16.79 -5.03 -14.69
CA VAL A 69 17.28 -3.76 -15.24
C VAL A 69 17.02 -2.59 -14.29
N HIS A 70 15.81 -2.48 -13.74
CA HIS A 70 15.47 -1.43 -12.77
C HIS A 70 16.40 -1.42 -11.53
N ARG A 71 16.88 -2.61 -11.11
CA ARG A 71 17.83 -2.70 -10.01
C ARG A 71 19.21 -2.17 -10.38
N LEU A 72 19.68 -2.42 -11.61
CA LEU A 72 20.95 -1.86 -12.11
C LEU A 72 20.87 -0.34 -12.22
N VAL A 73 19.74 0.19 -12.72
CA VAL A 73 19.50 1.64 -12.76
C VAL A 73 19.52 2.23 -11.36
N ALA A 74 18.81 1.64 -10.41
CA ALA A 74 18.78 2.15 -9.05
C ALA A 74 20.17 2.12 -8.39
N LEU A 75 20.92 1.04 -8.53
CA LEU A 75 22.28 0.91 -8.00
C LEU A 75 23.25 1.96 -8.57
N ALA A 76 23.11 2.30 -9.86
CA ALA A 76 24.00 3.25 -10.51
C ALA A 76 23.62 4.72 -10.27
N PHE A 77 22.35 5.03 -10.08
CA PHE A 77 21.85 6.40 -10.11
C PHE A 77 21.26 6.89 -8.79
N ILE A 78 20.71 6.01 -7.96
CA ILE A 78 20.03 6.39 -6.72
C ILE A 78 20.90 6.00 -5.52
N PRO A 79 21.52 6.97 -4.82
CA PRO A 79 22.32 6.68 -3.64
C PRO A 79 21.53 5.91 -2.60
N THR A 80 22.15 4.90 -2.00
CA THR A 80 21.59 4.16 -0.87
C THR A 80 22.71 3.65 0.03
N ASP A 81 22.48 3.64 1.31
CA ASP A 81 23.30 3.02 2.35
C ASP A 81 22.99 1.53 2.54
N ASP A 82 21.88 1.08 1.97
CA ASP A 82 21.39 -0.29 2.11
C ASP A 82 20.86 -0.85 0.79
N THR A 83 21.70 -1.62 0.09
CA THR A 83 21.35 -2.28 -1.17
C THR A 83 20.46 -3.51 -1.01
N SER A 84 20.13 -3.94 0.22
CA SER A 84 19.19 -5.03 0.47
C SER A 84 17.73 -4.59 0.32
N LYS A 85 17.46 -3.28 0.38
CA LYS A 85 16.13 -2.70 0.18
C LYS A 85 15.52 -3.11 -1.16
N HIS A 86 14.22 -3.03 -1.23
CA HIS A 86 13.45 -3.25 -2.45
C HIS A 86 13.42 -1.98 -3.30
N ILE A 87 13.24 -2.15 -4.61
CA ILE A 87 13.00 -1.05 -5.52
C ILE A 87 11.52 -1.01 -5.84
N ASP A 88 10.90 0.12 -5.59
CA ASP A 88 9.51 0.41 -5.86
C ASP A 88 9.40 1.34 -7.07
N HIS A 89 8.35 1.14 -7.88
CA HIS A 89 8.00 2.01 -8.99
C HIS A 89 6.92 2.99 -8.53
N ILE A 90 7.19 4.28 -8.68
CA ILE A 90 6.26 5.35 -8.28
C ILE A 90 5.02 5.33 -9.18
N ASP A 91 5.22 5.05 -10.47
CA ASP A 91 4.15 4.90 -11.47
C ASP A 91 4.34 3.62 -12.31
N THR A 92 3.59 3.48 -13.39
CA THR A 92 3.61 2.31 -14.27
C THR A 92 4.75 2.27 -15.28
N ASN A 93 5.63 3.29 -15.37
CA ASN A 93 6.76 3.32 -16.30
C ASN A 93 7.98 2.59 -15.71
N PRO A 94 8.38 1.42 -16.22
CA PRO A 94 9.28 0.51 -15.51
C PRO A 94 10.77 0.86 -15.55
N LEU A 95 11.23 1.76 -16.41
CA LEU A 95 12.67 1.88 -16.74
C LEU A 95 13.31 3.23 -16.44
N ASN A 96 12.55 4.29 -16.19
CA ASN A 96 13.10 5.61 -15.91
C ASN A 96 13.58 5.73 -14.46
N VAL A 97 14.79 6.28 -14.27
CA VAL A 97 15.38 6.48 -12.94
C VAL A 97 14.49 7.31 -12.00
N ASP A 98 13.80 8.32 -12.54
CA ASP A 98 12.91 9.20 -11.75
C ASP A 98 11.68 8.48 -11.20
N ASN A 99 11.38 7.31 -11.75
CA ASN A 99 10.28 6.46 -11.33
C ASN A 99 10.69 5.42 -10.27
N LEU A 100 11.95 5.36 -9.88
CA LEU A 100 12.48 4.34 -8.97
C LEU A 100 12.84 4.94 -7.63
N ARG A 101 12.57 4.19 -6.56
CA ARG A 101 13.01 4.54 -5.20
C ARG A 101 13.34 3.29 -4.39
N TRP A 102 14.25 3.44 -3.45
CA TRP A 102 14.54 2.40 -2.45
C TRP A 102 13.50 2.44 -1.34
N VAL A 103 12.94 1.29 -1.03
CA VAL A 103 11.90 1.13 0.01
C VAL A 103 12.12 -0.12 0.84
N THR A 104 11.64 -0.12 2.06
CA THR A 104 11.57 -1.32 2.87
C THR A 104 10.49 -2.29 2.33
N VAL A 105 10.55 -3.55 2.75
CA VAL A 105 9.51 -4.55 2.42
C VAL A 105 8.12 -4.06 2.83
N SER A 106 8.01 -3.46 4.02
CA SER A 106 6.75 -2.94 4.55
C SER A 106 6.18 -1.80 3.70
N GLU A 107 7.03 -0.84 3.30
CA GLU A 107 6.62 0.27 2.42
C GLU A 107 6.17 -0.24 1.06
N ASN A 108 6.93 -1.18 0.47
CA ASN A 108 6.57 -1.77 -0.83
C ASN A 108 5.22 -2.50 -0.79
N CYS A 109 4.96 -3.28 0.26
CA CYS A 109 3.67 -3.95 0.46
C CYS A 109 2.51 -2.97 0.69
N ASN A 110 2.79 -1.80 1.25
CA ASN A 110 1.80 -0.74 1.52
C ASN A 110 1.65 0.27 0.37
N ASN A 111 2.36 0.09 -0.75
CA ASN A 111 2.22 0.95 -1.93
C ASN A 111 0.75 0.98 -2.40
N ASN A 112 0.24 2.19 -2.65
CA ASN A 112 -1.14 2.40 -3.05
C ASN A 112 -1.52 1.70 -4.36
N LEU A 113 -0.60 1.62 -5.33
CA LEU A 113 -0.82 0.91 -6.59
C LEU A 113 -0.96 -0.59 -6.35
N THR A 114 -0.05 -1.18 -5.58
CA THR A 114 -0.09 -2.60 -5.20
C THR A 114 -1.39 -2.93 -4.46
N ARG A 115 -1.79 -2.10 -3.48
CA ARG A 115 -3.04 -2.28 -2.73
C ARG A 115 -4.27 -2.18 -3.62
N LYS A 116 -4.30 -1.23 -4.57
CA LYS A 116 -5.36 -1.11 -5.57
C LYS A 116 -5.47 -2.37 -6.43
N HIS A 117 -4.35 -2.86 -6.97
CA HIS A 117 -4.32 -4.09 -7.78
C HIS A 117 -4.81 -5.30 -7.00
N ILE A 118 -4.34 -5.50 -5.77
CA ILE A 118 -4.78 -6.58 -4.89
C ILE A 118 -6.29 -6.46 -4.59
N SER A 119 -6.77 -5.25 -4.28
CA SER A 119 -8.20 -5.01 -4.01
C SER A 119 -9.06 -5.35 -5.22
N LEU A 120 -8.66 -4.90 -6.42
CA LEU A 120 -9.39 -5.19 -7.65
C LEU A 120 -9.39 -6.67 -8.00
N SER A 121 -8.25 -7.37 -7.86
CA SER A 121 -8.15 -8.80 -8.15
C SER A 121 -8.97 -9.67 -7.18
N LYS A 122 -9.14 -9.21 -5.94
CA LYS A 122 -9.93 -9.93 -4.92
C LYS A 122 -11.41 -9.54 -4.93
N LYS A 123 -11.79 -8.48 -5.65
CA LYS A 123 -13.19 -8.04 -5.71
C LYS A 123 -14.04 -9.08 -6.41
N GLY A 124 -15.10 -9.53 -5.74
CA GLY A 124 -16.00 -10.56 -6.27
C GLY A 124 -15.50 -12.01 -6.11
N HIS A 125 -14.34 -12.23 -5.51
CA HIS A 125 -13.88 -13.59 -5.23
C HIS A 125 -14.71 -14.20 -4.10
N SER A 126 -15.48 -15.25 -4.41
CA SER A 126 -16.25 -15.97 -3.40
C SER A 126 -15.32 -16.87 -2.57
N VAL A 127 -15.44 -16.78 -1.26
CA VAL A 127 -14.74 -17.69 -0.33
C VAL A 127 -15.60 -18.93 -0.16
N SER A 128 -15.03 -20.14 -0.32
CA SER A 128 -15.76 -21.40 -0.16
C SER A 128 -16.34 -21.52 1.26
N ASP A 129 -17.47 -22.20 1.39
CA ASP A 129 -18.15 -22.36 2.68
C ASP A 129 -17.30 -23.16 3.68
N ALA A 130 -16.49 -24.11 3.22
CA ALA A 130 -15.50 -24.80 4.05
C ALA A 130 -14.46 -23.83 4.64
N THR A 131 -13.98 -22.86 3.85
CA THR A 131 -13.04 -21.82 4.33
C THR A 131 -13.73 -20.87 5.31
N LYS A 132 -14.98 -20.46 5.03
CA LYS A 132 -15.78 -19.63 5.96
C LYS A 132 -15.97 -20.34 7.30
N ALA A 133 -16.31 -21.64 7.28
CA ALA A 133 -16.49 -22.45 8.48
C ALA A 133 -15.19 -22.53 9.30
N LYS A 134 -14.04 -22.76 8.65
CA LYS A 134 -12.72 -22.74 9.32
C LYS A 134 -12.42 -21.40 9.97
N ILE A 135 -12.63 -20.30 9.27
CA ILE A 135 -12.43 -18.95 9.81
C ILE A 135 -13.35 -18.71 11.00
N SER A 136 -14.64 -19.06 10.87
CA SER A 136 -15.62 -18.93 11.95
C SER A 136 -15.20 -19.73 13.20
N SER A 137 -14.75 -20.97 13.05
CA SER A 137 -14.32 -21.81 14.18
C SER A 137 -13.11 -21.23 14.90
N ILE A 138 -12.12 -20.69 14.18
CA ILE A 138 -10.92 -20.05 14.76
C ILE A 138 -11.27 -18.76 15.50
N LEU A 139 -12.24 -17.99 14.98
CA LEU A 139 -12.63 -16.71 15.58
C LEU A 139 -13.65 -16.87 16.70
N LYS A 140 -14.35 -18.02 16.77
CA LYS A 140 -15.36 -18.29 17.78
C LYS A 140 -14.75 -18.29 19.19
N GLY A 141 -15.28 -17.44 20.06
CA GLY A 141 -14.80 -17.31 21.44
C GLY A 141 -13.54 -16.47 21.63
N ARG A 142 -12.95 -15.93 20.57
CA ARG A 142 -11.78 -15.04 20.70
C ARG A 142 -12.15 -13.77 21.46
N LYS A 143 -11.54 -13.59 22.64
CA LYS A 143 -11.65 -12.36 23.42
C LYS A 143 -10.63 -11.35 22.90
N LEU A 144 -11.08 -10.14 22.59
CA LEU A 144 -10.21 -9.02 22.23
C LEU A 144 -9.53 -8.47 23.51
N SER A 145 -8.27 -8.05 23.39
CA SER A 145 -7.59 -7.37 24.49
C SER A 145 -8.29 -6.06 24.84
N GLU A 146 -8.17 -5.61 26.10
CA GLU A 146 -8.79 -4.35 26.55
C GLU A 146 -8.26 -3.15 25.77
N SER A 147 -6.98 -3.15 25.39
CA SER A 147 -6.39 -2.12 24.53
C SER A 147 -7.04 -2.08 23.14
N THR A 148 -7.34 -3.24 22.54
CA THR A 148 -8.04 -3.31 21.26
C THR A 148 -9.48 -2.83 21.38
N LYS A 149 -10.19 -3.21 22.43
CA LYS A 149 -11.55 -2.73 22.72
C LYS A 149 -11.58 -1.22 22.92
N ALA A 150 -10.61 -0.65 23.64
CA ALA A 150 -10.49 0.79 23.82
C ALA A 150 -10.27 1.51 22.48
N LYS A 151 -9.34 1.05 21.63
CA LYS A 151 -9.13 1.60 20.29
C LYS A 151 -10.38 1.53 19.42
N MET A 152 -11.09 0.40 19.42
CA MET A 152 -12.36 0.25 18.68
C MET A 152 -13.44 1.20 19.21
N SER A 153 -13.48 1.45 20.52
CA SER A 153 -14.41 2.40 21.12
C SER A 153 -14.12 3.84 20.74
N LEU A 154 -12.82 4.22 20.67
CA LEU A 154 -12.40 5.55 20.24
C LEU A 154 -12.71 5.82 18.74
N ASN A 155 -12.55 4.79 17.91
CA ASN A 155 -12.80 4.90 16.45
C ASN A 155 -14.27 4.76 16.05
N ARG A 156 -15.18 4.52 16.98
CA ARG A 156 -16.61 4.57 16.70
C ARG A 156 -17.00 6.03 16.48
N ASN A 157 -17.45 6.35 15.26
CA ASN A 157 -18.15 7.62 14.98
C ASN A 157 -19.43 7.64 15.84
N ARG A 158 -19.33 8.20 17.05
CA ARG A 158 -20.46 8.37 17.92
C ARG A 158 -21.28 9.53 17.38
N THR A 159 -22.49 9.26 16.92
CA THR A 159 -23.40 10.30 16.47
C THR A 159 -23.83 11.10 17.70
N THR A 160 -23.48 12.37 17.72
CA THR A 160 -23.95 13.31 18.77
C THR A 160 -25.45 13.43 18.69
N ILE A 161 -26.10 13.47 19.84
CA ILE A 161 -27.56 13.65 19.97
C ILE A 161 -27.83 14.85 20.85
N TYR A 162 -28.72 15.69 20.40
CA TYR A 162 -29.19 16.87 21.11
C TYR A 162 -30.59 16.64 21.64
N ALA A 163 -30.84 17.03 22.86
CA ALA A 163 -32.16 16.97 23.50
C ALA A 163 -32.73 18.39 23.65
N PHE A 164 -34.00 18.46 23.39
CA PHE A 164 -34.79 19.68 23.51
C PHE A 164 -36.05 19.41 24.34
N ASP A 165 -36.58 20.44 24.97
CA ASP A 165 -37.91 20.36 25.56
C ASP A 165 -39.01 20.32 24.47
N LEU A 166 -40.26 20.21 24.88
CA LEU A 166 -41.41 20.19 23.94
C LEU A 166 -41.64 21.54 23.24
N ASN A 167 -41.05 22.61 23.74
CA ASN A 167 -41.10 23.95 23.16
C ASN A 167 -39.91 24.22 22.23
N GLY A 168 -39.02 23.23 22.02
CA GLY A 168 -37.86 23.37 21.15
C GLY A 168 -36.65 24.02 21.79
N LYS A 169 -36.63 24.29 23.11
CA LYS A 169 -35.49 24.84 23.82
C LYS A 169 -34.43 23.74 24.03
N PHE A 170 -33.17 24.03 23.68
CA PHE A 170 -32.05 23.12 23.93
C PHE A 170 -31.86 22.85 25.41
N LEU A 171 -31.71 21.56 25.75
CA LEU A 171 -31.48 21.09 27.11
C LEU A 171 -30.09 20.50 27.30
N HIS A 172 -29.72 19.53 26.47
CA HIS A 172 -28.47 18.81 26.67
C HIS A 172 -27.92 18.19 25.38
N LYS A 173 -26.60 17.89 25.39
CA LYS A 173 -25.86 17.23 24.31
C LYS A 173 -25.29 15.92 24.82
N PHE A 174 -25.57 14.81 24.13
CA PHE A 174 -25.11 13.45 24.47
C PHE A 174 -24.11 12.92 23.44
N LYS A 175 -23.15 12.14 23.90
CA LYS A 175 -22.16 11.46 23.05
C LYS A 175 -22.70 10.18 22.42
N SER A 176 -23.86 9.68 22.86
CA SER A 176 -24.46 8.45 22.35
C SER A 176 -25.97 8.39 22.59
N ALA A 177 -26.67 7.59 21.78
CA ALA A 177 -28.08 7.32 21.97
C ALA A 177 -28.38 6.60 23.29
N LYS A 178 -27.41 5.84 23.82
CA LYS A 178 -27.56 5.15 25.09
C LYS A 178 -27.63 6.15 26.27
N GLU A 179 -26.73 7.14 26.28
CA GLU A 179 -26.75 8.22 27.30
C GLU A 179 -28.05 9.04 27.21
N ALA A 180 -28.47 9.41 25.99
CA ALA A 180 -29.72 10.13 25.78
C ALA A 180 -30.95 9.31 26.21
N GLY A 181 -30.92 7.99 25.99
CA GLY A 181 -31.97 7.08 26.47
C GLY A 181 -32.03 6.99 27.99
N GLN A 182 -30.90 6.93 28.66
CA GLN A 182 -30.83 6.96 30.12
C GLN A 182 -31.39 8.26 30.70
N PHE A 183 -31.04 9.41 30.08
CA PHE A 183 -31.58 10.70 30.48
C PHE A 183 -33.11 10.76 30.35
N ALA A 184 -33.67 10.22 29.28
CA ALA A 184 -35.12 10.21 29.05
C ALA A 184 -35.86 9.06 29.76
N ASN A 185 -35.14 8.22 30.50
CA ASN A 185 -35.66 6.95 31.06
C ASN A 185 -36.40 6.11 29.99
N ARG A 186 -35.79 5.99 28.79
CA ARG A 186 -36.31 5.25 27.65
C ARG A 186 -35.21 4.41 27.00
N HIS A 187 -35.64 3.37 26.28
CA HIS A 187 -34.66 2.60 25.50
C HIS A 187 -34.04 3.45 24.40
N TYR A 188 -32.77 3.26 24.10
CA TYR A 188 -32.02 4.06 23.13
C TYR A 188 -32.60 4.01 21.70
N THR A 189 -33.31 2.93 21.33
CA THR A 189 -33.98 2.82 20.02
C THR A 189 -35.13 3.85 19.86
N SER A 190 -35.79 4.22 20.94
CA SER A 190 -36.84 5.26 20.93
C SER A 190 -36.22 6.63 20.66
N VAL A 191 -35.06 6.91 21.24
CA VAL A 191 -34.29 8.14 20.94
C VAL A 191 -33.88 8.20 19.47
N ILE A 192 -33.36 7.08 18.94
CA ILE A 192 -32.99 6.98 17.52
C ILE A 192 -34.21 7.19 16.61
N SER A 193 -35.35 6.65 16.97
CA SER A 193 -36.61 6.84 16.22
C SER A 193 -37.04 8.30 16.18
N CYS A 194 -36.90 9.01 17.29
CA CYS A 194 -37.16 10.43 17.37
C CYS A 194 -36.17 11.23 16.52
N CYS A 195 -34.86 10.98 16.63
CA CYS A 195 -33.85 11.63 15.80
C CYS A 195 -34.03 11.40 14.28
N LYS A 196 -34.65 10.28 13.89
CA LYS A 196 -34.97 9.97 12.49
C LYS A 196 -36.33 10.48 12.03
N GLY A 197 -37.04 11.24 12.88
CA GLY A 197 -38.37 11.78 12.57
C GLY A 197 -39.48 10.74 12.50
N ARG A 198 -39.24 9.48 12.96
CA ARG A 198 -40.27 8.41 13.01
C ARG A 198 -41.29 8.62 14.13
N THR A 199 -40.85 9.29 15.20
CA THR A 199 -41.72 9.74 16.31
C THR A 199 -41.38 11.20 16.58
N LYS A 200 -42.39 12.00 16.94
CA LYS A 200 -42.22 13.41 17.25
C LYS A 200 -41.45 13.63 18.56
N THR A 201 -41.69 12.77 19.54
CA THR A 201 -41.08 12.87 20.87
C THR A 201 -40.65 11.51 21.40
N CYS A 202 -39.74 11.51 22.37
CA CYS A 202 -39.36 10.34 23.13
C CYS A 202 -39.39 10.70 24.63
N GLY A 203 -40.43 10.22 25.33
CA GLY A 203 -40.78 10.73 26.65
C GLY A 203 -41.22 12.17 26.55
N ASN A 204 -40.72 13.03 27.44
CA ASN A 204 -41.04 14.44 27.48
C ASN A 204 -40.02 15.30 26.70
N TYR A 205 -39.30 14.73 25.74
CA TYR A 205 -38.21 15.35 25.04
C TYR A 205 -38.29 15.15 23.55
N ILE A 206 -37.69 16.09 22.78
CA ILE A 206 -37.40 15.94 21.35
C ILE A 206 -35.92 15.70 21.21
N PHE A 207 -35.55 14.70 20.38
CA PHE A 207 -34.15 14.37 20.10
C PHE A 207 -33.84 14.60 18.63
N SER A 208 -32.69 15.20 18.36
CA SER A 208 -32.20 15.47 17.00
C SER A 208 -30.71 15.14 16.88
N TYR A 209 -30.26 14.83 15.65
CA TYR A 209 -28.85 14.78 15.31
C TYR A 209 -28.25 16.17 15.06
N ASN A 210 -29.09 17.18 14.86
CA ASN A 210 -28.69 18.56 14.64
C ASN A 210 -28.87 19.36 15.93
N ASP A 211 -28.10 20.41 16.08
CA ASP A 211 -28.15 21.35 17.21
C ASP A 211 -29.37 22.30 17.17
N ARG A 212 -30.17 22.18 16.13
CA ARG A 212 -31.47 22.93 15.95
C ARG A 212 -32.56 21.96 15.54
N ILE A 213 -33.77 22.23 15.99
CA ILE A 213 -35.00 21.61 15.49
C ILE A 213 -35.43 22.38 14.25
N LEU A 214 -35.59 21.70 13.11
CA LEU A 214 -36.15 22.28 11.88
C LEU A 214 -37.64 22.42 11.99
#